data_8f05956f26783704497d284610c6c8e3
#
_entry.id   8f05956f26783704497d284610c6c8e3
#
_cell.length_a   1.000
_cell.length_b   1.000
_cell.length_c   1.000
_cell.angle_alpha   90.00
_cell.angle_beta   90.00
_cell.angle_gamma   90.00
#
_symmetry.space_group_name_H-M   'P 1'
#
loop_
_entity.id
_entity.type
_entity.pdbx_description
1 polymer ?
#
loop_
_entity_poly.entity_id
_entity_poly.type
_entity_poly.pdbx_seq_one_letter_code
_entity_poly.pdbx_strand_id
1 'polypeptide(L)' 'MTYKLYQFEQCPFCEKVRRYLKQNNIECELVNVSYDRESDERKMLLEKSGVGTVPVLQDNDTFIGDSDKIIAYLDNKQ' A
#
# COMPACT_ATOMS: atom_id res chain seq x y z
N MET A 1 -2.52 15.79 -4.19
CA MET A 1 -2.39 14.46 -4.75
C MET A 1 -2.72 13.43 -3.68
N THR A 2 -3.47 12.41 -4.04
CA THR A 2 -3.97 11.45 -3.07
C THR A 2 -3.30 10.11 -3.30
N TYR A 3 -2.69 9.57 -2.25
CA TYR A 3 -2.18 8.21 -2.27
C TYR A 3 -3.31 7.23 -1.97
N LYS A 4 -3.19 6.01 -2.47
CA LYS A 4 -4.05 4.89 -2.09
C LYS A 4 -3.20 3.80 -1.50
N LEU A 5 -3.64 3.25 -0.37
CA LEU A 5 -2.99 2.11 0.27
C LEU A 5 -3.92 0.92 0.21
N TYR A 6 -3.53 -0.09 -0.56
CA TYR A 6 -4.27 -1.35 -0.64
C TYR A 6 -3.78 -2.22 0.52
N GLN A 7 -4.71 -2.64 1.38
CA GLN A 7 -4.34 -3.23 2.66
C GLN A 7 -5.38 -4.21 3.18
N PHE A 8 -5.01 -4.90 4.27
CA PHE A 8 -5.95 -5.59 5.16
C PHE A 8 -5.99 -4.83 6.47
N GLU A 9 -7.15 -4.79 7.12
CA GLU A 9 -7.28 -4.10 8.41
C GLU A 9 -6.42 -4.73 9.50
N GLN A 10 -6.34 -6.07 9.50
CA GLN A 10 -5.59 -6.81 10.52
C GLN A 10 -4.31 -7.37 9.93
N CYS A 11 -3.40 -6.51 9.58
CA CYS A 11 -2.12 -6.89 9.01
C CYS A 11 -1.02 -6.04 9.65
N PRO A 12 -0.05 -6.67 10.34
CA PRO A 12 1.03 -5.93 11.01
C PRO A 12 1.83 -5.03 10.06
N PHE A 13 2.08 -5.50 8.85
CA PHE A 13 2.84 -4.71 7.87
C PHE A 13 2.03 -3.54 7.35
N CYS A 14 0.73 -3.74 7.16
CA CYS A 14 -0.17 -2.65 6.78
C CYS A 14 -0.28 -1.61 7.89
N GLU A 15 -0.37 -2.07 9.14
CA GLU A 15 -0.41 -1.19 10.30
C GLU A 15 0.84 -0.33 10.39
N LYS A 16 1.99 -0.91 10.09
CA LYS A 16 3.26 -0.18 10.10
C LYS A 16 3.23 0.99 9.13
N VAL A 17 2.71 0.79 7.93
CA VAL A 17 2.58 1.85 6.94
C VAL A 17 1.55 2.89 7.38
N ARG A 18 0.38 2.45 7.89
CA ARG A 18 -0.65 3.37 8.38
C ARG A 18 -0.11 4.27 9.48
N ARG A 19 0.67 3.70 10.39
CA ARG A 19 1.28 4.45 11.49
C ARG A 19 2.25 5.51 10.96
N TYR A 20 3.04 5.15 9.97
CA TYR A 20 3.96 6.08 9.33
C TYR A 20 3.20 7.24 8.66
N LEU A 21 2.14 6.92 7.93
CA LEU A 21 1.30 7.93 7.28
C LEU A 21 0.74 8.92 8.30
N LYS A 22 0.24 8.41 9.41
CA LYS A 22 -0.35 9.23 10.46
C LYS A 22 0.69 10.13 11.12
N GLN A 23 1.86 9.57 11.43
CA GLN A 23 2.93 10.30 12.10
C GLN A 23 3.47 11.45 11.24
N ASN A 24 3.38 11.32 9.94
CA ASN A 24 3.92 12.31 9.00
C ASN A 24 2.82 13.16 8.35
N ASN A 25 1.58 13.04 8.82
CA ASN A 25 0.43 13.79 8.32
C ASN A 25 0.24 13.65 6.80
N ILE A 26 0.43 12.42 6.30
CA ILE A 26 0.28 12.12 4.88
C ILE A 26 -1.15 11.64 4.64
N GLU A 27 -1.87 12.31 3.75
CA GLU A 27 -3.22 11.90 3.38
C GLU A 27 -3.15 10.68 2.46
N CYS A 28 -3.96 9.68 2.78
CA CYS A 28 -3.97 8.44 2.01
C CYS A 28 -5.33 7.77 2.14
N GLU A 29 -5.88 7.36 1.00
CA GLU A 29 -7.11 6.58 0.99
C GLU A 29 -6.77 5.13 1.30
N LEU A 30 -7.44 4.53 2.27
CA LEU A 30 -7.23 3.13 2.62
C LEU A 30 -8.24 2.28 1.88
N VAL A 31 -7.75 1.30 1.13
CA VAL A 31 -8.59 0.40 0.35
C VAL A 31 -8.40 -1.02 0.89
N ASN A 32 -9.44 -1.56 1.51
CA ASN A 32 -9.40 -2.93 2.01
C ASN A 32 -9.63 -3.89 0.85
N VAL A 33 -8.66 -4.76 0.62
CA VAL A 33 -8.73 -5.71 -0.48
C VAL A 33 -9.14 -7.09 0.02
N SER A 34 -9.55 -7.94 -0.93
CA SER A 34 -9.92 -9.32 -0.63
C SER A 34 -8.71 -10.12 -0.16
N TYR A 35 -8.94 -11.08 0.75
CA TYR A 35 -7.91 -12.07 1.12
C TYR A 35 -7.71 -13.09 0.00
N ASP A 36 -8.62 -13.16 -0.95
CA ASP A 36 -8.55 -14.12 -2.06
C ASP A 36 -7.56 -13.63 -3.11
N ARG A 37 -6.45 -14.34 -3.25
CA ARG A 37 -5.40 -14.00 -4.21
C ARG A 37 -5.84 -14.17 -5.65
N GLU A 38 -6.94 -14.87 -5.87
CA GLU A 38 -7.50 -15.07 -7.22
C GLU A 38 -8.43 -13.94 -7.64
N SER A 39 -8.73 -13.00 -6.74
CA SER A 39 -9.57 -11.85 -7.10
C SER A 39 -8.86 -10.97 -8.13
N ASP A 40 -9.64 -10.31 -8.96
CA ASP A 40 -9.10 -9.44 -10.00
C ASP A 40 -8.24 -8.31 -9.40
N GLU A 41 -8.67 -7.77 -8.27
CA GLU A 41 -7.94 -6.73 -7.57
C GLU A 41 -6.58 -7.20 -7.11
N ARG A 42 -6.50 -8.42 -6.52
CA ARG A 42 -5.24 -8.98 -6.06
C ARG A 42 -4.29 -9.29 -7.22
N LYS A 43 -4.86 -9.77 -8.34
CA LYS A 43 -4.06 -10.03 -9.55
C LYS A 43 -3.52 -8.73 -10.13
N MET A 44 -4.32 -7.69 -10.14
CA MET A 44 -3.89 -6.37 -10.59
C MET A 44 -2.74 -5.84 -9.73
N LEU A 45 -2.86 -5.96 -8.42
CA LEU A 45 -1.81 -5.50 -7.51
C LEU A 45 -0.50 -6.25 -7.72
N LEU A 46 -0.58 -7.57 -7.91
CA LEU A 46 0.62 -8.36 -8.19
C LEU A 46 1.28 -7.91 -9.49
N GLU A 47 0.49 -7.71 -10.54
CA GLU A 47 1.01 -7.29 -11.83
C GLU A 47 1.65 -5.90 -11.77
N LYS A 48 0.98 -4.97 -11.09
CA LYS A 48 1.44 -3.57 -11.03
C LYS A 48 2.60 -3.34 -10.06
N SER A 49 2.59 -4.02 -8.92
CA SER A 49 3.61 -3.82 -7.90
C SER A 49 4.75 -4.84 -7.96
N GLY A 50 4.52 -5.98 -8.59
CA GLY A 50 5.46 -7.09 -8.59
C GLY A 50 5.49 -7.86 -7.28
N VAL A 51 4.59 -7.55 -6.35
CA VAL A 51 4.53 -8.18 -5.03
C VAL A 51 3.15 -8.80 -4.83
N GLY A 52 3.12 -10.07 -4.46
CA GLY A 52 1.87 -10.83 -4.34
C GLY A 52 1.11 -10.63 -3.04
N THR A 53 1.49 -9.67 -2.23
CA THR A 53 0.86 -9.43 -0.94
C THR A 53 0.63 -7.95 -0.70
N VAL A 54 -0.04 -7.61 0.40
CA VAL A 54 -0.25 -6.23 0.84
C VAL A 54 0.73 -5.93 1.98
N PRO A 55 1.03 -4.67 2.27
CA PRO A 55 0.45 -3.45 1.69
C PRO A 55 1.05 -3.09 0.33
N VAL A 56 0.25 -2.40 -0.47
CA VAL A 56 0.70 -1.82 -1.75
C VAL A 56 0.25 -0.37 -1.79
N LEU A 57 1.19 0.53 -2.02
CA LEU A 57 0.89 1.96 -2.16
C LEU A 57 0.78 2.32 -3.63
N GLN A 58 -0.26 3.06 -3.97
CA GLN A 58 -0.40 3.62 -5.31
C GLN A 58 -0.21 5.14 -5.25
N ASP A 59 0.72 5.63 -6.06
CA ASP A 59 0.95 7.06 -6.27
C ASP A 59 0.79 7.31 -7.76
N ASN A 60 -0.39 7.81 -8.15
CA ASN A 60 -0.77 7.94 -9.56
C ASN A 60 -0.67 6.58 -10.27
N ASP A 61 0.28 6.44 -11.20
CA ASP A 61 0.48 5.19 -11.94
C ASP A 61 1.58 4.31 -11.34
N THR A 62 2.17 4.74 -10.24
CA THR A 62 3.25 4.02 -9.58
C THR A 62 2.70 3.17 -8.44
N PHE A 63 3.05 1.89 -8.45
CA PHE A 63 2.64 0.96 -7.41
C PHE A 63 3.86 0.42 -6.70
N ILE A 64 3.91 0.57 -5.37
CA ILE A 64 5.03 0.11 -4.55
C ILE A 64 4.52 -0.93 -3.57
N GLY A 65 5.08 -2.12 -3.61
CA GLY A 65 4.78 -3.18 -2.65
C GLY A 65 5.83 -3.24 -1.56
N ASP A 66 5.52 -3.97 -0.48
CA ASP A 66 6.39 -4.13 0.67
C ASP A 66 6.41 -2.89 1.57
N SER A 67 6.11 -3.09 2.86
CA SER A 67 6.01 -1.99 3.82
C SER A 67 7.27 -1.14 3.91
N ASP A 68 8.43 -1.76 3.93
CA ASP A 68 9.68 -1.02 4.04
C ASP A 68 9.96 -0.19 2.79
N LYS A 69 9.66 -0.73 1.62
CA LYS A 69 9.82 0.01 0.37
C LYS A 69 8.84 1.17 0.27
N ILE A 70 7.61 0.98 0.75
CA ILE A 70 6.61 2.03 0.78
C ILE A 70 7.07 3.18 1.66
N ILE A 71 7.55 2.87 2.85
CA ILE A 71 8.03 3.88 3.79
C ILE A 71 9.21 4.63 3.22
N ALA A 72 10.17 3.92 2.62
CA ALA A 72 11.31 4.54 1.98
C ALA A 72 10.89 5.47 0.83
N TYR A 73 9.93 5.04 0.04
CA TYR A 73 9.40 5.85 -1.06
C TYR A 73 8.78 7.15 -0.54
N LEU A 74 7.94 7.04 0.49
CA LEU A 74 7.28 8.20 1.08
C LEU A 74 8.28 9.13 1.76
N ASP A 75 9.29 8.55 2.41
CA ASP A 75 10.33 9.33 3.08
C ASP A 75 11.12 10.18 2.09
N ASN A 76 11.36 9.66 0.90
CA ASN A 76 12.05 10.41 -0.16
C ASN A 76 11.19 11.52 -0.76
N LYS A 77 9.88 11.49 -0.55
CA LYS A 77 8.95 12.51 -1.05
C LYS A 77 8.75 13.67 -0.07
N GLN A 78 9.20 13.50 1.16
CA GLN A 78 9.00 14.50 2.21
C GLN A 78 10.03 15.63 2.17
#